data_e586e72c4015aa92ffefc75d98f6ce38
#
_entry.id   e586e72c4015aa92ffefc75d98f6ce38
#
_cell.length_a   1.000
_cell.length_b   1.000
_cell.length_c   1.000
_cell.angle_alpha   90.00
_cell.angle_beta   90.00
_cell.angle_gamma   90.00
#
_symmetry.space_group_name_H-M   'P 1'
#
loop_
_entity.id
_entity.type
_entity.pdbx_description
1 polymer ?
#
loop_
_entity_poly.entity_id
_entity_poly.type
_entity_poly.pdbx_seq_one_letter_code
_entity_poly.pdbx_strand_id
1 'polypeptide(L)'
;MFKKWASIENSYRDKHITWFVDKYPELVDEPFIITEKIHGSNFQWYIQPNESIMAGSRNNFLNVNDSFQGASIVALYDANIELLTDLQIISNNTGETYRLFGELFGKGIQKGVDYGDVKQLLYFGLMVDDVVVSYEEFESIVGYTYRVPEVAICDGLVDALEYSSKFNSKVLLKDNNICEGIVIQPYQTHFLDGNGSPFILKKKNDEFKEKSDAKKVVVLDTEVQRLNLEFRSYINDNRLQSVFSKQGEIEAPNQIGTYIKLVLEDAKEDFVKDFPEMKQMDGKKQRQVYNVGSVIAIMLKGYL
;
A
#
# COMPACT_ATOMS: atom_id res chain seq x y z
N MET A 1 5.35 -22.64 4.49
CA MET A 1 5.66 -22.43 3.03
C MET A 1 6.36 -21.10 2.85
N PHE A 2 7.27 -20.93 1.84
CA PHE A 2 7.92 -19.63 1.57
C PHE A 2 6.91 -18.60 1.07
N LYS A 3 6.97 -17.37 1.58
CA LYS A 3 6.15 -16.24 1.12
C LYS A 3 7.03 -14.99 0.98
N LYS A 4 6.82 -14.22 -0.05
CA LYS A 4 7.57 -12.98 -0.30
C LYS A 4 6.72 -11.75 -0.03
N TRP A 5 7.36 -10.65 0.33
CA TRP A 5 6.68 -9.36 0.36
C TRP A 5 6.17 -8.99 -1.03
N ALA A 6 4.97 -8.45 -1.08
CA ALA A 6 4.36 -7.99 -2.32
C ALA A 6 5.24 -6.93 -3.02
N SER A 7 5.16 -6.88 -4.35
CA SER A 7 5.79 -5.81 -5.10
C SER A 7 5.03 -4.51 -4.87
N ILE A 8 5.72 -3.48 -4.36
CA ILE A 8 5.13 -2.16 -4.13
C ILE A 8 5.12 -1.35 -5.42
N GLU A 9 4.03 -0.60 -5.65
CA GLU A 9 3.82 0.16 -6.88
C GLU A 9 4.43 1.56 -6.80
N ASN A 10 4.64 2.17 -7.97
CA ASN A 10 5.15 3.54 -8.04
C ASN A 10 4.02 4.55 -7.82
N SER A 11 4.29 5.62 -7.07
CA SER A 11 3.34 6.70 -6.78
C SER A 11 2.83 7.47 -8.01
N TYR A 12 3.44 7.28 -9.19
CA TYR A 12 2.98 7.86 -10.45
C TYR A 12 2.03 6.94 -11.25
N ARG A 13 1.64 5.80 -10.69
CA ARG A 13 0.73 4.85 -11.34
C ARG A 13 -0.74 5.20 -11.09
N ASP A 14 -1.26 6.20 -11.81
CA ASP A 14 -2.66 6.67 -11.74
C ASP A 14 -3.68 5.54 -11.65
N LYS A 15 -3.60 4.57 -12.55
CA LYS A 15 -4.57 3.47 -12.62
C LYS A 15 -4.61 2.63 -11.35
N HIS A 16 -3.46 2.43 -10.70
CA HIS A 16 -3.38 1.68 -9.45
C HIS A 16 -4.00 2.46 -8.31
N ILE A 17 -3.65 3.74 -8.19
CA ILE A 17 -4.17 4.63 -7.15
C ILE A 17 -5.69 4.82 -7.32
N THR A 18 -6.13 5.14 -8.55
CA THR A 18 -7.56 5.30 -8.86
C THR A 18 -8.36 4.04 -8.53
N TRP A 19 -7.82 2.86 -8.84
CA TRP A 19 -8.50 1.61 -8.54
C TRP A 19 -8.71 1.42 -7.03
N PHE A 20 -7.70 1.73 -6.20
CA PHE A 20 -7.82 1.64 -4.75
C PHE A 20 -8.79 2.68 -4.19
N VAL A 21 -8.70 3.93 -4.64
CA VAL A 21 -9.62 5.01 -4.23
C VAL A 21 -11.05 4.70 -4.64
N ASP A 22 -11.26 4.12 -5.82
CA ASP A 22 -12.59 3.68 -6.26
C ASP A 22 -13.15 2.54 -5.40
N LYS A 23 -12.28 1.63 -4.96
CA LYS A 23 -12.68 0.49 -4.12
C LYS A 23 -12.84 0.85 -2.65
N TYR A 24 -11.97 1.72 -2.15
CA TYR A 24 -11.86 2.14 -0.77
C TYR A 24 -11.81 3.68 -0.71
N PRO A 25 -12.95 4.35 -0.82
CA PRO A 25 -12.99 5.83 -0.81
C PRO A 25 -12.44 6.43 0.48
N GLU A 26 -12.60 5.74 1.60
CA GLU A 26 -12.03 6.10 2.90
C GLU A 26 -10.51 6.18 2.91
N LEU A 27 -9.84 5.50 1.99
CA LEU A 27 -8.37 5.56 1.83
C LEU A 27 -7.84 6.99 1.66
N VAL A 28 -8.65 7.90 1.13
CA VAL A 28 -8.21 9.28 0.86
C VAL A 28 -7.93 10.06 2.14
N ASP A 29 -8.74 9.79 3.18
CA ASP A 29 -8.72 10.49 4.46
C ASP A 29 -7.99 9.70 5.56
N GLU A 30 -7.47 8.51 5.25
CA GLU A 30 -6.65 7.73 6.18
C GLU A 30 -5.32 8.42 6.46
N PRO A 31 -4.80 8.36 7.69
CA PRO A 31 -3.43 8.78 7.98
C PRO A 31 -2.42 7.89 7.22
N PHE A 32 -1.42 8.52 6.61
CA PHE A 32 -0.34 7.82 5.90
C PHE A 32 0.99 8.02 6.60
N ILE A 33 1.69 6.91 6.83
CA ILE A 33 3.09 6.95 7.24
C ILE A 33 4.01 7.04 6.02
N ILE A 34 4.97 7.94 6.12
CA ILE A 34 6.06 8.10 5.17
C ILE A 34 7.34 7.57 5.81
N THR A 35 7.96 6.59 5.19
CA THR A 35 9.24 6.04 5.64
C THR A 35 10.32 6.24 4.60
N GLU A 36 11.60 6.29 5.04
CA GLU A 36 12.72 6.28 4.12
C GLU A 36 12.76 4.96 3.35
N LYS A 37 12.86 5.06 2.03
CA LYS A 37 13.10 3.88 1.20
C LYS A 37 14.59 3.54 1.23
N ILE A 38 14.93 2.50 1.98
CA ILE A 38 16.30 2.01 2.06
C ILE A 38 16.72 1.38 0.73
N HIS A 39 17.93 1.70 0.30
CA HIS A 39 18.54 1.18 -0.92
C HIS A 39 19.42 -0.03 -0.60
N GLY A 40 18.85 -1.21 -0.64
CA GLY A 40 19.53 -2.45 -0.25
C GLY A 40 19.02 -3.69 -1.00
N SER A 41 18.89 -4.76 -0.26
CA SER A 41 18.36 -6.05 -0.73
C SER A 41 17.35 -6.59 0.24
N ASN A 42 16.18 -6.98 -0.27
CA ASN A 42 15.10 -7.53 0.53
C ASN A 42 15.54 -8.78 1.30
N PHE A 43 15.22 -8.82 2.57
CA PHE A 43 15.53 -9.88 3.50
C PHE A 43 14.31 -10.19 4.37
N GLN A 44 14.20 -11.43 4.91
CA GLN A 44 13.15 -11.79 5.85
C GLN A 44 13.63 -12.78 6.89
N TRP A 45 13.02 -12.71 8.06
CA TRP A 45 13.01 -13.78 9.05
C TRP A 45 11.65 -14.45 9.06
N TYR A 46 11.65 -15.78 9.13
CA TYR A 46 10.44 -16.59 9.30
C TYR A 46 10.50 -17.31 10.63
N ILE A 47 9.54 -17.03 11.48
CA ILE A 47 9.44 -17.47 12.86
C ILE A 47 8.19 -18.33 13.00
N GLN A 48 8.35 -19.54 13.47
CA GLN A 48 7.29 -20.53 13.67
C GLN A 48 7.30 -21.01 15.13
N PRO A 49 6.12 -21.41 15.67
CA PRO A 49 6.05 -21.96 17.02
C PRO A 49 6.96 -23.20 17.19
N ASN A 50 7.81 -23.17 18.20
CA ASN A 50 8.70 -24.26 18.60
C ASN A 50 9.68 -24.75 17.49
N GLU A 51 9.95 -23.92 16.47
CA GLU A 51 10.91 -24.23 15.41
C GLU A 51 12.04 -23.20 15.37
N SER A 52 13.12 -23.55 14.70
CA SER A 52 14.24 -22.65 14.48
C SER A 52 13.85 -21.53 13.51
N ILE A 53 14.27 -20.31 13.80
CA ILE A 53 14.06 -19.14 12.93
C ILE A 53 14.81 -19.34 11.62
N MET A 54 14.12 -19.13 10.52
CA MET A 54 14.69 -19.24 9.17
C MET A 54 14.92 -17.88 8.55
N ALA A 55 16.05 -17.72 7.85
CA ALA A 55 16.35 -16.56 7.04
C ALA A 55 15.83 -16.72 5.59
N GLY A 56 15.50 -15.62 4.93
CA GLY A 56 15.13 -15.64 3.52
C GLY A 56 15.55 -14.37 2.78
N SER A 57 15.84 -14.53 1.51
CA SER A 57 15.93 -13.44 0.54
C SER A 57 14.54 -13.09 -0.02
N ARG A 58 14.47 -12.26 -1.05
CA ARG A 58 13.20 -11.96 -1.71
C ARG A 58 12.46 -13.19 -2.25
N ASN A 59 13.18 -14.22 -2.69
CA ASN A 59 12.58 -15.33 -3.44
C ASN A 59 12.80 -16.71 -2.81
N ASN A 60 13.77 -16.88 -1.91
CA ASN A 60 14.15 -18.18 -1.39
C ASN A 60 14.55 -18.10 0.09
N PHE A 61 14.34 -19.20 0.83
CA PHE A 61 15.03 -19.39 2.09
C PHE A 61 16.54 -19.46 1.90
N LEU A 62 17.28 -19.00 2.89
CA LEU A 62 18.73 -18.98 2.94
C LEU A 62 19.20 -20.02 3.98
N ASN A 63 20.35 -20.63 3.72
CA ASN A 63 20.96 -21.52 4.72
C ASN A 63 21.64 -20.64 5.80
N VAL A 64 21.47 -21.00 7.07
CA VAL A 64 22.02 -20.26 8.21
C VAL A 64 23.53 -20.12 8.15
N ASN A 65 24.24 -21.10 7.58
CA ASN A 65 25.70 -21.08 7.45
C ASN A 65 26.21 -20.31 6.22
N ASP A 66 25.30 -19.82 5.37
CA ASP A 66 25.68 -19.07 4.17
C ASP A 66 25.84 -17.57 4.47
N SER A 67 26.28 -16.86 3.45
CA SER A 67 26.26 -15.39 3.43
C SER A 67 25.29 -14.91 2.35
N PHE A 68 24.58 -13.80 2.66
CA PHE A 68 23.73 -13.10 1.70
C PHE A 68 24.25 -11.68 1.50
N GLN A 69 24.49 -11.30 0.26
CA GLN A 69 25.10 -10.00 -0.09
C GLN A 69 26.42 -9.74 0.69
N GLY A 70 27.17 -10.81 0.98
CA GLY A 70 28.39 -10.76 1.77
C GLY A 70 28.21 -10.46 3.26
N ALA A 71 26.99 -10.57 3.80
CA ALA A 71 26.70 -10.58 5.23
C ALA A 71 26.51 -12.03 5.71
N SER A 72 27.14 -12.42 6.83
CA SER A 72 26.87 -13.71 7.48
C SER A 72 25.46 -13.73 8.04
N ILE A 73 24.69 -14.78 7.76
CA ILE A 73 23.33 -14.95 8.32
C ILE A 73 23.37 -15.05 9.85
N VAL A 74 24.37 -15.76 10.39
CA VAL A 74 24.57 -15.86 11.86
C VAL A 74 24.82 -14.49 12.46
N ALA A 75 25.71 -13.67 11.85
CA ALA A 75 25.99 -12.34 12.38
C ALA A 75 24.77 -11.40 12.29
N LEU A 76 23.93 -11.54 11.25
CA LEU A 76 22.66 -10.82 11.17
C LEU A 76 21.66 -11.27 12.22
N TYR A 77 21.61 -12.58 12.52
CA TYR A 77 20.79 -13.13 13.59
C TYR A 77 21.24 -12.57 14.95
N ASP A 78 22.53 -12.65 15.27
CA ASP A 78 23.10 -12.17 16.54
C ASP A 78 22.85 -10.67 16.76
N ALA A 79 22.95 -9.87 15.68
CA ALA A 79 22.67 -8.43 15.72
C ALA A 79 21.19 -8.09 15.98
N ASN A 80 20.29 -9.03 15.78
CA ASN A 80 18.84 -8.87 15.95
C ASN A 80 18.26 -9.81 17.02
N ILE A 81 19.12 -10.41 17.84
CA ILE A 81 18.76 -11.53 18.74
C ILE A 81 17.64 -11.18 19.71
N GLU A 82 17.60 -9.96 20.25
CA GLU A 82 16.58 -9.52 21.19
C GLU A 82 15.19 -9.54 20.52
N LEU A 83 15.04 -8.82 19.42
CA LEU A 83 13.78 -8.77 18.65
C LEU A 83 13.33 -10.16 18.20
N LEU A 84 14.25 -10.97 17.67
CA LEU A 84 13.94 -12.32 17.18
C LEU A 84 13.53 -13.26 18.33
N THR A 85 14.13 -13.11 19.49
CA THR A 85 13.76 -13.88 20.70
C THR A 85 12.37 -13.49 21.18
N ASP A 86 12.07 -12.19 21.23
CA ASP A 86 10.74 -11.72 21.64
C ASP A 86 9.66 -12.23 20.69
N LEU A 87 9.87 -12.14 19.38
CA LEU A 87 8.95 -12.69 18.38
C LEU A 87 8.80 -14.21 18.49
N GLN A 88 9.88 -14.95 18.81
CA GLN A 88 9.81 -16.40 19.02
C GLN A 88 8.99 -16.73 20.26
N ILE A 89 9.14 -15.97 21.35
CA ILE A 89 8.35 -16.14 22.59
C ILE A 89 6.88 -15.89 22.29
N ILE A 90 6.55 -14.80 21.58
CA ILE A 90 5.18 -14.48 21.17
C ILE A 90 4.61 -15.62 20.32
N SER A 91 5.34 -16.04 19.28
CA SER A 91 4.94 -17.14 18.38
C SER A 91 4.66 -18.45 19.15
N ASN A 92 5.53 -18.81 20.09
CA ASN A 92 5.36 -20.01 20.91
C ASN A 92 4.10 -19.94 21.80
N ASN A 93 3.77 -18.74 22.28
CA ASN A 93 2.64 -18.54 23.19
C ASN A 93 1.29 -18.44 22.43
N THR A 94 1.28 -17.82 21.25
CA THR A 94 0.06 -17.61 20.47
C THR A 94 -0.22 -18.76 19.51
N GLY A 95 0.80 -19.50 19.10
CA GLY A 95 0.73 -20.51 18.03
C GLY A 95 0.79 -19.91 16.63
N GLU A 96 0.95 -18.60 16.50
CA GLU A 96 0.99 -17.87 15.22
C GLU A 96 2.37 -17.90 14.58
N THR A 97 2.42 -17.76 13.26
CA THR A 97 3.67 -17.62 12.50
C THR A 97 3.94 -16.15 12.19
N TYR A 98 5.19 -15.74 12.28
CA TYR A 98 5.61 -14.37 12.01
C TYR A 98 6.61 -14.34 10.84
N ARG A 99 6.41 -13.39 9.91
CA ARG A 99 7.39 -13.07 8.87
C ARG A 99 7.77 -11.61 8.97
N LEU A 100 8.98 -11.37 9.41
CA LEU A 100 9.53 -10.03 9.57
C LEU A 100 10.33 -9.66 8.32
N PHE A 101 9.86 -8.67 7.57
CA PHE A 101 10.48 -8.22 6.32
C PHE A 101 11.31 -6.97 6.52
N GLY A 102 12.52 -6.98 5.97
CA GLY A 102 13.45 -5.88 6.06
C GLY A 102 14.29 -5.69 4.81
N GLU A 103 15.09 -4.65 4.84
CA GLU A 103 16.09 -4.37 3.83
C GLU A 103 17.48 -4.56 4.44
N LEU A 104 18.30 -5.41 3.84
CA LEU A 104 19.71 -5.55 4.15
C LEU A 104 20.48 -4.51 3.34
N PHE A 105 21.24 -3.66 4.01
CA PHE A 105 21.96 -2.55 3.40
C PHE A 105 23.33 -2.35 4.03
N GLY A 106 24.15 -1.46 3.47
CA GLY A 106 25.48 -1.14 3.92
C GLY A 106 26.54 -1.37 2.83
N LYS A 107 27.81 -1.34 3.21
CA LYS A 107 28.94 -1.38 2.27
C LYS A 107 28.89 -2.55 1.29
N GLY A 108 28.91 -2.21 0.01
CA GLY A 108 29.04 -3.18 -1.09
C GLY A 108 27.74 -3.86 -1.51
N ILE A 109 26.56 -3.49 -0.94
CA ILE A 109 25.27 -4.04 -1.33
C ILE A 109 24.67 -3.23 -2.49
N GLN A 110 24.61 -1.91 -2.35
CA GLN A 110 24.13 -0.99 -3.39
C GLN A 110 25.04 0.24 -3.45
N LYS A 111 24.87 1.07 -4.49
CA LYS A 111 25.62 2.31 -4.68
C LYS A 111 24.66 3.49 -4.70
N GLY A 112 25.16 4.69 -4.38
CA GLY A 112 24.39 5.93 -4.47
C GLY A 112 23.93 6.50 -3.11
N VAL A 113 23.68 5.66 -2.11
CA VAL A 113 23.46 6.09 -0.72
C VAL A 113 24.56 5.52 0.16
N ASP A 114 25.14 6.36 1.01
CA ASP A 114 26.14 5.93 1.99
C ASP A 114 25.44 5.55 3.30
N TYR A 115 25.55 4.30 3.71
CA TYR A 115 25.02 3.78 4.97
C TYR A 115 26.13 3.36 5.95
N GLY A 116 27.39 3.74 5.65
CA GLY A 116 28.55 3.35 6.44
C GLY A 116 29.12 1.98 6.06
N ASP A 117 30.06 1.52 6.88
CA ASP A 117 30.86 0.33 6.57
C ASP A 117 30.25 -0.99 7.05
N VAL A 118 29.26 -0.94 7.94
CA VAL A 118 28.63 -2.11 8.53
C VAL A 118 27.37 -2.48 7.74
N LYS A 119 27.17 -3.78 7.52
CA LYS A 119 25.92 -4.31 6.95
C LYS A 119 24.91 -4.48 8.05
N GLN A 120 23.69 -3.97 7.83
CA GLN A 120 22.63 -3.88 8.80
C GLN A 120 21.28 -4.25 8.18
N LEU A 121 20.32 -4.62 9.03
CA LEU A 121 18.92 -4.83 8.69
C LEU A 121 18.07 -3.75 9.35
N LEU A 122 17.14 -3.18 8.58
CA LEU A 122 16.02 -2.41 9.11
C LEU A 122 14.72 -2.97 8.52
N TYR A 123 13.71 -3.08 9.37
CA TYR A 123 12.46 -3.73 9.00
C TYR A 123 11.42 -2.72 8.56
N PHE A 124 10.58 -3.12 7.61
CA PHE A 124 9.56 -2.27 7.01
C PHE A 124 8.17 -2.89 7.01
N GLY A 125 8.03 -4.15 7.45
CA GLY A 125 6.74 -4.81 7.49
C GLY A 125 6.77 -6.17 8.16
N LEU A 126 5.57 -6.59 8.58
CA LEU A 126 5.32 -7.84 9.28
C LEU A 126 4.11 -8.55 8.67
N MET A 127 4.15 -9.87 8.63
CA MET A 127 2.98 -10.71 8.43
C MET A 127 2.80 -11.62 9.64
N VAL A 128 1.56 -11.78 10.07
CA VAL A 128 1.12 -12.76 11.06
C VAL A 128 0.21 -13.75 10.33
N ASP A 129 0.49 -15.03 10.43
CA ASP A 129 -0.19 -16.10 9.69
C ASP A 129 -0.39 -15.80 8.20
N ASP A 130 0.69 -15.27 7.58
CA ASP A 130 0.72 -14.89 6.17
C ASP A 130 -0.20 -13.72 5.78
N VAL A 131 -0.76 -12.99 6.74
CA VAL A 131 -1.52 -11.75 6.53
C VAL A 131 -0.66 -10.55 6.91
N VAL A 132 -0.61 -9.54 6.04
CA VAL A 132 0.10 -8.28 6.33
C VAL A 132 -0.64 -7.55 7.44
N VAL A 133 0.07 -7.12 8.48
CA VAL A 133 -0.50 -6.28 9.55
C VAL A 133 -0.43 -4.80 9.17
N SER A 134 -1.23 -3.94 9.83
CA SER A 134 -1.14 -2.49 9.68
C SER A 134 0.24 -1.96 10.11
N TYR A 135 0.58 -0.74 9.70
CA TYR A 135 1.86 -0.15 10.16
C TYR A 135 1.83 0.13 11.66
N GLU A 136 0.70 0.56 12.20
CA GLU A 136 0.49 0.78 13.64
C GLU A 136 0.72 -0.51 14.44
N GLU A 137 0.20 -1.63 13.98
CA GLU A 137 0.44 -2.93 14.61
C GLU A 137 1.91 -3.37 14.48
N PHE A 138 2.49 -3.20 13.28
CA PHE A 138 3.90 -3.48 13.05
C PHE A 138 4.80 -2.69 14.01
N GLU A 139 4.55 -1.38 14.18
CA GLU A 139 5.38 -0.55 15.07
C GLU A 139 5.20 -0.89 16.55
N SER A 140 4.03 -1.40 16.95
CA SER A 140 3.79 -1.84 18.32
C SER A 140 4.60 -3.08 18.70
N ILE A 141 4.88 -3.93 17.70
CA ILE A 141 5.63 -5.19 17.86
C ILE A 141 7.12 -4.98 17.63
N VAL A 142 7.48 -4.19 16.60
CA VAL A 142 8.87 -3.97 16.21
C VAL A 142 9.36 -2.62 16.72
N GLY A 143 10.27 -2.64 17.69
CA GLY A 143 10.80 -1.43 18.31
C GLY A 143 11.43 -0.46 17.32
N TYR A 144 11.39 0.83 17.64
CA TYR A 144 11.85 1.93 16.77
C TYR A 144 13.26 1.73 16.20
N THR A 145 14.19 1.20 16.99
CA THR A 145 15.59 0.98 16.60
C THR A 145 15.77 -0.06 15.48
N TYR A 146 14.79 -0.91 15.29
CA TYR A 146 14.79 -1.96 14.27
C TYR A 146 14.06 -1.57 12.99
N ARG A 147 13.30 -0.47 13.01
CA ARG A 147 12.47 -0.06 11.86
C ARG A 147 13.21 0.87 10.91
N VAL A 148 12.81 0.85 9.63
CA VAL A 148 13.20 1.88 8.66
C VAL A 148 12.82 3.26 9.19
N PRO A 149 13.64 4.31 8.96
CA PRO A 149 13.38 5.64 9.51
C PRO A 149 12.03 6.18 9.07
N GLU A 150 11.24 6.60 10.02
CA GLU A 150 10.01 7.35 9.80
C GLU A 150 10.36 8.80 9.42
N VAL A 151 9.68 9.31 8.41
CA VAL A 151 9.93 10.65 7.85
C VAL A 151 8.83 11.60 8.26
N ALA A 152 7.57 11.20 8.09
CA ALA A 152 6.38 11.98 8.45
C ALA A 152 5.14 11.09 8.57
N ILE A 153 4.10 11.62 9.22
CA ILE A 153 2.73 11.15 9.10
C ILE A 153 1.95 12.27 8.39
N CYS A 154 1.20 11.91 7.36
CA CYS A 154 0.34 12.81 6.59
C CYS A 154 -1.12 12.51 6.91
N ASP A 155 -1.99 13.54 6.94
CA ASP A 155 -3.40 13.40 7.29
C ASP A 155 -4.25 12.73 6.20
N GLY A 156 -3.69 12.56 4.99
CA GLY A 156 -4.40 11.91 3.89
C GLY A 156 -3.48 11.51 2.72
N LEU A 157 -4.06 10.76 1.77
CA LEU A 157 -3.35 10.27 0.59
C LEU A 157 -2.79 11.39 -0.28
N VAL A 158 -3.50 12.52 -0.40
CA VAL A 158 -3.07 13.66 -1.24
C VAL A 158 -1.76 14.23 -0.72
N ASP A 159 -1.71 14.57 0.57
CA ASP A 159 -0.52 15.12 1.23
C ASP A 159 0.65 14.12 1.17
N ALA A 160 0.36 12.85 1.36
CA ALA A 160 1.35 11.78 1.25
C ALA A 160 1.94 11.66 -0.17
N LEU A 161 1.11 11.80 -1.21
CA LEU A 161 1.58 11.78 -2.61
C LEU A 161 2.40 13.01 -2.98
N GLU A 162 2.10 14.18 -2.40
CA GLU A 162 2.83 15.42 -2.62
C GLU A 162 4.13 15.49 -1.82
N TYR A 163 4.26 14.69 -0.75
CA TYR A 163 5.42 14.72 0.13
C TYR A 163 6.75 14.57 -0.65
N SER A 164 7.75 15.37 -0.28
CA SER A 164 9.05 15.36 -0.95
C SER A 164 9.79 14.05 -0.71
N SER A 165 10.25 13.39 -1.78
CA SER A 165 11.10 12.20 -1.68
C SER A 165 12.59 12.53 -1.56
N LYS A 166 12.99 13.83 -1.66
CA LYS A 166 14.39 14.25 -1.69
C LYS A 166 14.82 14.87 -0.36
N PHE A 167 15.61 14.12 0.40
CA PHE A 167 16.23 14.54 1.66
C PHE A 167 17.50 13.71 1.91
N ASN A 168 18.34 14.12 2.86
CA ASN A 168 19.48 13.31 3.30
C ASN A 168 18.98 12.09 4.07
N SER A 169 19.58 10.92 3.80
CA SER A 169 19.25 9.69 4.52
C SER A 169 19.28 9.90 6.03
N LYS A 170 18.27 9.38 6.71
CA LYS A 170 18.16 9.42 8.17
C LYS A 170 18.91 8.26 8.84
N VAL A 171 19.37 7.28 8.08
CA VAL A 171 20.18 6.16 8.59
C VAL A 171 21.60 6.61 8.94
N LEU A 172 22.23 7.38 8.05
CA LEU A 172 23.53 7.97 8.31
C LEU A 172 23.46 9.47 7.98
N LEU A 173 23.46 10.29 9.03
CA LEU A 173 23.40 11.74 8.92
C LEU A 173 24.72 12.27 8.33
N LYS A 174 24.69 12.56 7.04
CA LYS A 174 25.79 13.07 6.26
C LYS A 174 25.28 14.02 5.19
N ASP A 175 25.96 15.14 4.99
CA ASP A 175 25.61 16.10 3.95
C ASP A 175 25.69 15.48 2.56
N ASN A 176 24.74 15.84 1.71
CA ASN A 176 24.62 15.32 0.34
C ASN A 176 24.45 13.80 0.22
N ASN A 177 24.09 13.12 1.30
CA ASN A 177 23.76 11.69 1.31
C ASN A 177 22.28 11.49 1.01
N ILE A 178 21.89 11.76 -0.23
CA ILE A 178 20.48 11.73 -0.63
C ILE A 178 19.93 10.30 -0.59
N CYS A 179 18.79 10.10 0.08
CA CYS A 179 18.09 8.81 0.16
C CYS A 179 17.60 8.33 -1.22
N GLU A 180 17.29 7.04 -1.36
CA GLU A 180 16.69 6.50 -2.60
C GLU A 180 15.30 7.11 -2.88
N GLY A 181 14.56 7.43 -1.84
CA GLY A 181 13.21 7.97 -1.91
C GLY A 181 12.41 7.67 -0.65
N ILE A 182 11.10 7.57 -0.83
CA ILE A 182 10.16 7.25 0.26
C ILE A 182 9.26 6.07 -0.09
N VAL A 183 8.73 5.43 0.96
CA VAL A 183 7.61 4.51 0.92
C VAL A 183 6.43 5.18 1.61
N ILE A 184 5.25 5.06 1.02
CA ILE A 184 3.98 5.65 1.43
C ILE A 184 3.02 4.51 1.69
N GLN A 185 2.43 4.41 2.88
CA GLN A 185 1.43 3.39 3.20
C GLN A 185 0.44 3.91 4.24
N PRO A 186 -0.81 3.39 4.27
CA PRO A 186 -1.75 3.71 5.34
C PRO A 186 -1.16 3.34 6.71
N TYR A 187 -1.45 4.14 7.72
CA TYR A 187 -0.90 3.95 9.06
C TYR A 187 -1.68 2.91 9.88
N GLN A 188 -2.99 3.10 10.02
CA GLN A 188 -3.83 2.31 10.91
C GLN A 188 -4.49 1.11 10.22
N THR A 189 -4.77 1.23 8.94
CA THR A 189 -5.51 0.23 8.19
C THR A 189 -4.65 -0.30 7.04
N HIS A 190 -4.91 -1.51 6.58
CA HIS A 190 -4.35 -1.98 5.32
C HIS A 190 -5.46 -2.24 4.31
N PHE A 191 -5.28 -1.77 3.10
CA PHE A 191 -6.20 -1.94 1.98
C PHE A 191 -5.59 -2.93 0.99
N LEU A 192 -6.38 -3.91 0.55
CA LEU A 192 -5.89 -5.02 -0.26
C LEU A 192 -6.48 -4.98 -1.67
N ASP A 193 -5.64 -5.26 -2.67
CA ASP A 193 -6.10 -5.52 -4.02
C ASP A 193 -6.79 -6.91 -4.14
N GLY A 194 -7.24 -7.26 -5.35
CA GLY A 194 -7.90 -8.55 -5.60
C GLY A 194 -6.98 -9.78 -5.42
N ASN A 195 -5.67 -9.58 -5.28
CA ASN A 195 -4.66 -10.62 -5.05
C ASN A 195 -4.16 -10.65 -3.59
N GLY A 196 -4.73 -9.82 -2.71
CA GLY A 196 -4.30 -9.69 -1.33
C GLY A 196 -3.02 -8.87 -1.12
N SER A 197 -2.61 -8.08 -2.13
CA SER A 197 -1.46 -7.16 -1.98
C SER A 197 -1.89 -5.86 -1.32
N PRO A 198 -1.13 -5.36 -0.31
CA PRO A 198 -1.48 -4.13 0.39
C PRO A 198 -1.24 -2.89 -0.48
N PHE A 199 -1.99 -1.81 -0.19
CA PHE A 199 -1.76 -0.49 -0.79
C PHE A 199 -0.49 0.12 -0.20
N ILE A 200 0.61 -0.05 -0.89
CA ILE A 200 1.91 0.53 -0.53
C ILE A 200 2.55 1.10 -1.80
N LEU A 201 2.97 2.35 -1.74
CA LEU A 201 3.58 3.06 -2.86
C LEU A 201 5.04 3.39 -2.58
N LYS A 202 5.85 3.46 -3.64
CA LYS A 202 7.21 3.99 -3.61
C LYS A 202 7.33 5.23 -4.47
N LYS A 203 8.04 6.23 -3.98
CA LYS A 203 8.41 7.47 -4.71
C LYS A 203 9.92 7.61 -4.68
N LYS A 204 10.58 7.23 -5.78
CA LYS A 204 12.04 7.30 -5.92
C LYS A 204 12.48 8.68 -6.37
N ASN A 205 13.65 9.09 -5.91
CA ASN A 205 14.35 10.26 -6.45
C ASN A 205 14.81 10.02 -7.89
N ASP A 206 15.01 11.10 -8.65
CA ASP A 206 15.34 11.01 -10.07
C ASP A 206 16.64 10.23 -10.34
N GLU A 207 17.61 10.34 -9.44
CA GLU A 207 18.90 9.64 -9.50
C GLU A 207 18.78 8.10 -9.39
N PHE A 208 17.65 7.62 -8.80
CA PHE A 208 17.37 6.20 -8.58
C PHE A 208 16.24 5.64 -9.46
N LYS A 209 15.71 6.45 -10.40
CA LYS A 209 14.69 5.99 -11.34
C LYS A 209 15.28 5.05 -12.39
N GLU A 210 14.64 3.92 -12.59
CA GLU A 210 15.04 2.92 -13.59
C GLU A 210 14.68 3.34 -15.03
N LYS A 211 13.87 4.41 -15.18
CA LYS A 211 13.50 5.02 -16.47
C LYS A 211 13.50 6.54 -16.34
N SER A 212 14.10 7.20 -17.33
CA SER A 212 14.26 8.67 -17.39
C SER A 212 13.00 9.45 -17.72
N ASP A 213 11.86 8.80 -17.97
CA ASP A 213 10.63 9.49 -18.31
C ASP A 213 9.97 10.09 -17.07
N ALA A 214 10.01 11.41 -16.97
CA ALA A 214 9.24 12.19 -16.01
C ALA A 214 7.74 11.96 -16.23
N LYS A 215 7.17 10.92 -15.63
CA LYS A 215 5.72 10.76 -15.59
C LYS A 215 5.16 11.69 -14.53
N LYS A 216 4.10 12.40 -14.91
CA LYS A 216 3.39 13.37 -14.07
C LYS A 216 3.07 12.78 -12.70
N VAL A 217 3.30 13.56 -11.65
CA VAL A 217 2.75 13.30 -10.31
C VAL A 217 1.23 13.11 -10.46
N VAL A 218 0.70 12.05 -9.84
CA VAL A 218 -0.76 11.89 -9.75
C VAL A 218 -1.26 13.03 -8.89
N VAL A 219 -1.91 14.00 -9.50
CA VAL A 219 -2.64 15.03 -8.78
C VAL A 219 -4.05 14.51 -8.62
N LEU A 220 -4.41 14.08 -7.42
CA LEU A 220 -5.79 13.78 -7.08
C LEU A 220 -6.53 15.12 -6.95
N ASP A 221 -7.59 15.27 -7.71
CA ASP A 221 -8.46 16.44 -7.63
C ASP A 221 -9.43 16.21 -6.46
N THR A 222 -9.17 16.88 -5.33
CA THR A 222 -9.95 16.72 -4.08
C THR A 222 -11.42 17.03 -4.27
N GLU A 223 -11.77 17.98 -5.14
CA GLU A 223 -13.17 18.29 -5.46
C GLU A 223 -13.84 17.14 -6.22
N VAL A 224 -13.13 16.58 -7.21
CA VAL A 224 -13.63 15.40 -7.94
C VAL A 224 -13.86 14.22 -7.00
N GLN A 225 -12.99 14.01 -6.04
CA GLN A 225 -13.11 12.91 -5.07
C GLN A 225 -14.26 13.14 -4.11
N ARG A 226 -14.39 14.35 -3.55
CA ARG A 226 -15.54 14.73 -2.73
C ARG A 226 -16.85 14.48 -3.47
N LEU A 227 -16.97 14.94 -4.71
CA LEU A 227 -18.17 14.75 -5.53
C LEU A 227 -18.38 13.29 -5.90
N ASN A 228 -17.34 12.47 -6.08
CA ASN A 228 -17.50 11.03 -6.29
C ASN A 228 -18.04 10.32 -5.04
N LEU A 229 -17.55 10.66 -3.85
CA LEU A 229 -18.08 10.14 -2.59
C LEU A 229 -19.56 10.52 -2.40
N GLU A 230 -19.89 11.78 -2.63
CA GLU A 230 -21.30 12.24 -2.60
C GLU A 230 -22.14 11.48 -3.63
N PHE A 231 -21.65 11.30 -4.86
CA PHE A 231 -22.37 10.55 -5.88
C PHE A 231 -22.60 9.08 -5.52
N ARG A 232 -21.67 8.46 -4.79
CA ARG A 232 -21.84 7.08 -4.28
C ARG A 232 -23.02 6.95 -3.35
N SER A 233 -23.36 7.97 -2.57
CA SER A 233 -24.53 7.95 -1.67
C SER A 233 -25.87 7.86 -2.42
N TYR A 234 -25.90 8.27 -3.70
CA TYR A 234 -27.05 8.12 -4.59
C TYR A 234 -27.22 6.70 -5.13
N ILE A 235 -26.20 5.84 -4.95
CA ILE A 235 -26.23 4.44 -5.37
C ILE A 235 -26.58 3.58 -4.15
N ASN A 236 -27.85 3.23 -4.02
CA ASN A 236 -28.39 2.47 -2.90
C ASN A 236 -29.52 1.54 -3.37
N ASP A 237 -29.99 0.65 -2.49
CA ASP A 237 -31.02 -0.34 -2.83
C ASP A 237 -32.31 0.30 -3.29
N ASN A 238 -32.72 1.42 -2.70
CA ASN A 238 -33.95 2.13 -3.11
C ASN A 238 -33.82 2.62 -4.58
N ARG A 239 -32.64 3.05 -4.99
CA ARG A 239 -32.35 3.43 -6.38
C ARG A 239 -32.47 2.23 -7.32
N LEU A 240 -31.89 1.09 -6.93
CA LEU A 240 -32.01 -0.15 -7.70
C LEU A 240 -33.48 -0.56 -7.85
N GLN A 241 -34.23 -0.56 -6.76
CA GLN A 241 -35.67 -0.87 -6.78
C GLN A 241 -36.47 0.09 -7.67
N SER A 242 -36.13 1.38 -7.67
CA SER A 242 -36.75 2.36 -8.58
C SER A 242 -36.46 2.01 -10.05
N VAL A 243 -35.24 1.58 -10.38
CA VAL A 243 -34.92 1.15 -11.74
C VAL A 243 -35.65 -0.16 -12.09
N PHE A 244 -35.67 -1.13 -11.18
CA PHE A 244 -36.38 -2.40 -11.39
C PHE A 244 -37.90 -2.19 -11.59
N SER A 245 -38.52 -1.27 -10.86
CA SER A 245 -39.93 -0.96 -11.05
C SER A 245 -40.26 -0.38 -12.43
N LYS A 246 -39.29 0.28 -13.07
CA LYS A 246 -39.45 0.91 -14.40
C LYS A 246 -39.08 -0.05 -15.55
N GLN A 247 -38.10 -0.96 -15.33
CA GLN A 247 -37.45 -1.74 -16.39
C GLN A 247 -37.63 -3.26 -16.23
N GLY A 248 -38.19 -3.72 -15.11
CA GLY A 248 -38.20 -5.11 -14.69
C GLY A 248 -37.01 -5.45 -13.80
N GLU A 249 -37.03 -6.62 -13.15
CA GLU A 249 -35.93 -7.13 -12.34
C GLU A 249 -34.84 -7.69 -13.23
N ILE A 250 -33.61 -7.72 -12.71
CA ILE A 250 -32.48 -8.35 -13.41
C ILE A 250 -32.61 -9.89 -13.30
N GLU A 251 -32.62 -10.57 -14.43
CA GLU A 251 -32.86 -12.03 -14.49
C GLU A 251 -31.59 -12.83 -14.84
N ALA A 252 -30.57 -12.17 -15.40
CA ALA A 252 -29.37 -12.87 -15.86
C ALA A 252 -28.11 -12.01 -15.81
N PRO A 253 -26.92 -12.62 -15.59
CA PRO A 253 -25.63 -11.91 -15.47
C PRO A 253 -25.27 -11.05 -16.71
N ASN A 254 -25.70 -11.42 -17.90
CA ASN A 254 -25.44 -10.65 -19.13
C ASN A 254 -26.18 -9.28 -19.17
N GLN A 255 -27.16 -9.07 -18.31
CA GLN A 255 -27.92 -7.81 -18.19
C GLN A 255 -27.23 -6.79 -17.28
N ILE A 256 -26.25 -7.20 -16.45
CA ILE A 256 -25.57 -6.31 -15.47
C ILE A 256 -25.09 -5.01 -16.13
N GLY A 257 -24.45 -5.09 -17.31
CA GLY A 257 -23.94 -3.91 -18.00
C GLY A 257 -25.03 -2.92 -18.42
N THR A 258 -26.23 -3.40 -18.74
CA THR A 258 -27.39 -2.56 -19.05
C THR A 258 -27.93 -1.88 -17.82
N TYR A 259 -28.09 -2.63 -16.72
CA TYR A 259 -28.59 -2.09 -15.46
C TYR A 259 -27.63 -1.11 -14.80
N ILE A 260 -26.31 -1.30 -14.93
CA ILE A 260 -25.32 -0.28 -14.51
C ILE A 260 -25.61 1.06 -15.19
N LYS A 261 -25.84 1.07 -16.51
CA LYS A 261 -26.14 2.31 -17.24
C LYS A 261 -27.44 2.96 -16.77
N LEU A 262 -28.49 2.18 -16.59
CA LEU A 262 -29.80 2.66 -16.15
C LEU A 262 -29.72 3.29 -14.74
N VAL A 263 -29.05 2.62 -13.80
CA VAL A 263 -28.86 3.14 -12.45
C VAL A 263 -28.01 4.40 -12.46
N LEU A 264 -26.94 4.44 -13.27
CA LEU A 264 -26.10 5.63 -13.41
C LEU A 264 -26.88 6.82 -13.99
N GLU A 265 -27.70 6.62 -14.99
CA GLU A 265 -28.49 7.69 -15.61
C GLU A 265 -29.52 8.23 -14.63
N ASP A 266 -30.26 7.36 -13.95
CA ASP A 266 -31.27 7.74 -12.94
C ASP A 266 -30.62 8.50 -11.77
N ALA A 267 -29.44 8.07 -11.30
CA ALA A 267 -28.70 8.74 -10.23
C ALA A 267 -28.17 10.12 -10.66
N LYS A 268 -27.65 10.25 -11.89
CA LYS A 268 -27.12 11.51 -12.41
C LYS A 268 -28.15 12.61 -12.50
N GLU A 269 -29.39 12.27 -12.86
CA GLU A 269 -30.48 13.25 -12.97
C GLU A 269 -30.72 13.98 -11.65
N ASP A 270 -30.70 13.26 -10.53
CA ASP A 270 -30.90 13.84 -9.20
C ASP A 270 -29.63 14.53 -8.72
N PHE A 271 -28.48 13.88 -8.87
CA PHE A 271 -27.20 14.43 -8.46
C PHE A 271 -26.90 15.81 -9.05
N VAL A 272 -27.19 16.00 -10.34
CA VAL A 272 -26.96 17.30 -11.03
C VAL A 272 -27.93 18.39 -10.54
N LYS A 273 -29.08 18.03 -9.96
CA LYS A 273 -30.00 19.00 -9.32
C LYS A 273 -29.40 19.52 -8.02
N ASP A 274 -28.82 18.60 -7.21
CA ASP A 274 -28.25 18.91 -5.91
C ASP A 274 -26.84 19.51 -6.03
N PHE A 275 -26.10 19.14 -7.06
CA PHE A 275 -24.72 19.60 -7.38
C PHE A 275 -24.66 20.27 -8.78
N PRO A 276 -25.23 21.48 -8.94
CA PRO A 276 -25.33 22.13 -10.26
C PRO A 276 -23.97 22.48 -10.89
N GLU A 277 -22.90 22.58 -10.10
CA GLU A 277 -21.51 22.75 -10.55
C GLU A 277 -21.05 21.64 -11.50
N MET A 278 -21.64 20.46 -11.44
CA MET A 278 -21.38 19.35 -12.34
C MET A 278 -21.60 19.72 -13.81
N LYS A 279 -22.55 20.61 -14.12
CA LYS A 279 -22.84 21.05 -15.49
C LYS A 279 -21.69 21.85 -16.12
N GLN A 280 -20.88 22.50 -15.28
CA GLN A 280 -19.76 23.35 -15.72
C GLN A 280 -18.41 22.61 -15.66
N MET A 281 -18.39 21.43 -15.04
CA MET A 281 -17.19 20.63 -14.85
C MET A 281 -16.72 20.03 -16.19
N ASP A 282 -15.40 19.97 -16.38
CA ASP A 282 -14.78 19.30 -17.53
C ASP A 282 -15.24 17.85 -17.66
N GLY A 283 -15.51 17.40 -18.89
CA GLY A 283 -16.06 16.07 -19.15
C GLY A 283 -15.16 14.90 -18.72
N LYS A 284 -13.83 15.11 -18.52
CA LYS A 284 -12.94 14.10 -17.95
C LYS A 284 -13.16 14.00 -16.45
N LYS A 285 -13.29 15.13 -15.76
CA LYS A 285 -13.59 15.20 -14.33
C LYS A 285 -14.98 14.63 -14.04
N GLN A 286 -16.00 15.00 -14.84
CA GLN A 286 -17.35 14.41 -14.71
C GLN A 286 -17.31 12.88 -14.77
N ARG A 287 -16.55 12.29 -15.70
CA ARG A 287 -16.40 10.83 -15.80
C ARG A 287 -15.76 10.21 -14.58
N GLN A 288 -14.85 10.92 -13.92
CA GLN A 288 -14.25 10.46 -12.66
C GLN A 288 -15.25 10.50 -11.52
N VAL A 289 -16.05 11.57 -11.40
CA VAL A 289 -17.13 11.67 -10.39
C VAL A 289 -18.14 10.52 -10.54
N TYR A 290 -18.53 10.19 -11.77
CA TYR A 290 -19.51 9.14 -12.05
C TYR A 290 -18.93 7.72 -12.14
N ASN A 291 -17.68 7.52 -11.71
CA ASN A 291 -17.02 6.22 -11.79
C ASN A 291 -17.39 5.31 -10.61
N VAL A 292 -18.65 4.86 -10.58
CA VAL A 292 -19.21 3.97 -9.55
C VAL A 292 -19.77 2.66 -10.12
N GLY A 293 -19.43 2.34 -11.35
CA GLY A 293 -19.95 1.15 -12.03
C GLY A 293 -19.64 -0.17 -11.33
N SER A 294 -18.48 -0.28 -10.66
CA SER A 294 -18.12 -1.45 -9.86
C SER A 294 -19.01 -1.63 -8.62
N VAL A 295 -19.38 -0.53 -7.96
CA VAL A 295 -20.28 -0.54 -6.80
C VAL A 295 -21.65 -1.04 -7.24
N ILE A 296 -22.20 -0.48 -8.31
CA ILE A 296 -23.49 -0.91 -8.86
C ILE A 296 -23.45 -2.39 -9.27
N ALA A 297 -22.36 -2.84 -9.91
CA ALA A 297 -22.21 -4.24 -10.31
C ALA A 297 -22.22 -5.21 -9.13
N ILE A 298 -21.59 -4.85 -8.01
CA ILE A 298 -21.58 -5.65 -6.79
C ILE A 298 -23.01 -5.75 -6.22
N MET A 299 -23.71 -4.62 -6.13
CA MET A 299 -25.09 -4.59 -5.64
C MET A 299 -26.02 -5.43 -6.53
N LEU A 300 -25.95 -5.27 -7.84
CA LEU A 300 -26.77 -6.04 -8.80
C LEU A 300 -26.54 -7.55 -8.73
N LYS A 301 -25.32 -8.00 -8.42
CA LYS A 301 -25.04 -9.43 -8.20
C LYS A 301 -25.79 -10.03 -7.00
N GLY A 302 -26.15 -9.20 -6.03
CA GLY A 302 -26.96 -9.63 -4.88
C GLY A 302 -28.42 -9.94 -5.23
N TYR A 303 -28.86 -9.59 -6.44
CA TYR A 303 -30.22 -9.84 -6.96
C TYR A 303 -30.28 -10.98 -8.00
N LEU A 304 -29.14 -11.60 -8.34
CA LEU A 304 -29.02 -12.75 -9.24
C LEU A 304 -28.78 -14.04 -8.47
#